data_221ec92932e6098a8844b369aa030e3e
#
_entry.id   221ec92932e6098a8844b369aa030e3e
#
_cell.length_a   1.000
_cell.length_b   1.000
_cell.length_c   1.000
_cell.angle_alpha   90.00
_cell.angle_beta   90.00
_cell.angle_gamma   90.00
#
_symmetry.space_group_name_H-M   'P 1'
#
loop_
_entity.id
_entity.type
_entity.pdbx_description
1 polymer ?
#
loop_
_entity_poly.entity_id
_entity_poly.type
_entity_poly.pdbx_seq_one_letter_code
_entity_poly.pdbx_strand_id
1 'polypeptide(L)'
;MKILYICTHNRCRSILSEAITNHLAKGIIEAKSAGSQPVGAVHPLSLKYLSAAGITVAGLQSQSWDEFEDFAPDVVVTVCDSAAGESCPVWFGNSIKVHWGLSDPSKVEGTEEEIAQAFQACMQLITERVAILKAVALQKLGRAELRAALLQAGAL
;
A
#
# COMPACT_ATOMS: atom_id res chain seq x y z
N MET A 1 -0.36 10.95 -10.16
CA MET A 1 0.55 10.69 -9.00
C MET A 1 0.92 9.22 -8.99
N LYS A 2 2.18 8.92 -8.75
CA LYS A 2 2.69 7.55 -8.68
C LYS A 2 3.06 7.22 -7.24
N ILE A 3 2.57 6.09 -6.74
CA ILE A 3 2.78 5.67 -5.35
C ILE A 3 3.34 4.24 -5.32
N LEU A 4 4.37 4.05 -4.51
CA LEU A 4 4.93 2.73 -4.24
C LEU A 4 4.68 2.37 -2.78
N TYR A 5 3.91 1.32 -2.54
CA TYR A 5 3.67 0.77 -1.22
C TYR A 5 4.72 -0.29 -0.89
N ILE A 6 5.35 -0.19 0.26
CA ILE A 6 6.43 -1.08 0.68
C ILE A 6 6.04 -1.84 1.94
N CYS A 7 6.17 -3.16 1.86
CA CYS A 7 6.14 -4.06 3.00
C CYS A 7 7.30 -5.04 2.83
N THR A 8 7.87 -5.56 3.90
CA THR A 8 9.09 -6.39 3.80
C THR A 8 8.92 -7.55 2.80
N HIS A 9 7.85 -8.32 2.92
CA HIS A 9 7.63 -9.53 2.11
C HIS A 9 6.75 -9.32 0.89
N ASN A 10 6.09 -8.18 0.77
CA ASN A 10 5.19 -7.85 -0.35
C ASN A 10 4.19 -9.00 -0.64
N ARG A 11 3.42 -9.41 0.34
CA ARG A 11 2.47 -10.51 0.21
C ARG A 11 1.04 -10.18 0.63
N CYS A 12 0.83 -9.25 1.57
CA CYS A 12 -0.50 -8.93 2.09
C CYS A 12 -0.77 -7.43 2.15
N ARG A 13 -0.26 -6.72 3.16
CA ARG A 13 -0.61 -5.31 3.42
C ARG A 13 -0.31 -4.39 2.24
N SER A 14 0.86 -4.48 1.64
CA SER A 14 1.22 -3.67 0.47
C SER A 14 0.42 -4.05 -0.77
N ILE A 15 0.11 -5.34 -0.93
CA ILE A 15 -0.74 -5.84 -2.03
C ILE A 15 -2.17 -5.29 -1.90
N LEU A 16 -2.75 -5.34 -0.71
CA LEU A 16 -4.08 -4.76 -0.45
C LEU A 16 -4.08 -3.26 -0.76
N SER A 17 -3.05 -2.55 -0.33
CA SER A 17 -2.91 -1.12 -0.55
C SER A 17 -2.82 -0.77 -2.05
N GLU A 18 -2.02 -1.50 -2.80
CA GLU A 18 -1.91 -1.33 -4.26
C GLU A 18 -3.25 -1.54 -4.96
N ALA A 19 -3.89 -2.68 -4.70
CA ALA A 19 -5.14 -3.05 -5.38
C ALA A 19 -6.28 -2.07 -5.08
N ILE A 20 -6.44 -1.69 -3.81
CA ILE A 20 -7.49 -0.75 -3.40
C ILE A 20 -7.25 0.63 -3.99
N THR A 21 -6.00 1.11 -3.98
CA THR A 21 -5.66 2.41 -4.56
C THR A 21 -5.96 2.45 -6.06
N ASN A 22 -5.53 1.45 -6.81
CA ASN A 22 -5.80 1.39 -8.25
C ASN A 22 -7.28 1.25 -8.56
N HIS A 23 -8.06 0.62 -7.68
CA HIS A 23 -9.50 0.48 -7.84
C HIS A 23 -10.23 1.81 -7.60
N LEU A 24 -9.93 2.48 -6.49
CA LEU A 24 -10.65 3.69 -6.06
C LEU A 24 -10.18 4.96 -6.77
N ALA A 25 -8.91 5.02 -7.16
CA ALA A 25 -8.30 6.20 -7.73
C ALA A 25 -7.84 5.98 -9.18
N LYS A 26 -8.52 5.12 -9.90
CA LYS A 26 -8.22 4.81 -11.31
C LYS A 26 -8.16 6.09 -12.14
N GLY A 27 -7.07 6.25 -12.91
CA GLY A 27 -6.87 7.43 -13.75
C GLY A 27 -6.31 8.65 -12.99
N ILE A 28 -6.22 8.59 -11.66
CA ILE A 28 -5.72 9.67 -10.81
C ILE A 28 -4.39 9.27 -10.17
N ILE A 29 -4.33 8.06 -9.63
CA ILE A 29 -3.16 7.51 -8.96
C ILE A 29 -2.79 6.19 -9.61
N GLU A 30 -1.51 6.01 -9.92
CA GLU A 30 -0.94 4.73 -10.32
C GLU A 30 -0.17 4.18 -9.13
N ALA A 31 -0.62 3.06 -8.60
CA ALA A 31 -0.01 2.43 -7.43
C ALA A 31 0.67 1.12 -7.81
N LYS A 32 1.83 0.89 -7.21
CA LYS A 32 2.58 -0.36 -7.25
C LYS A 32 2.93 -0.76 -5.84
N SER A 33 3.35 -1.99 -5.64
CA SER A 33 3.84 -2.47 -4.36
C SER A 33 5.09 -3.32 -4.54
N ALA A 34 5.94 -3.33 -3.53
CA ALA A 34 7.18 -4.08 -3.54
C ALA A 34 7.64 -4.39 -2.12
N GLY A 35 8.67 -5.20 -1.99
CA GLY A 35 9.30 -5.51 -0.71
C GLY A 35 10.81 -5.58 -0.83
N SER A 36 11.50 -5.45 0.31
CA SER A 36 12.94 -5.66 0.40
C SER A 36 13.30 -7.13 0.33
N GLN A 37 12.40 -8.00 0.80
CA GLN A 37 12.56 -9.45 0.83
C GLN A 37 11.27 -10.13 0.33
N PRO A 38 10.94 -9.98 -0.96
CA PRO A 38 9.68 -10.53 -1.47
C PRO A 38 9.70 -12.06 -1.41
N VAL A 39 8.54 -12.62 -1.01
CA VAL A 39 8.40 -14.09 -0.91
C VAL A 39 8.05 -14.74 -2.25
N GLY A 40 7.76 -13.94 -3.28
CA GLY A 40 7.49 -14.44 -4.62
C GLY A 40 6.05 -14.87 -4.86
N ALA A 41 5.19 -14.81 -3.84
CA ALA A 41 3.79 -15.18 -3.97
C ALA A 41 2.90 -14.29 -3.10
N VAL A 42 1.79 -13.82 -3.67
CA VAL A 42 0.77 -13.06 -2.95
C VAL A 42 0.01 -14.00 -2.00
N HIS A 43 -0.31 -13.51 -0.80
CA HIS A 43 -1.05 -14.31 0.17
C HIS A 43 -2.43 -14.68 -0.38
N PRO A 44 -2.85 -15.95 -0.32
CA PRO A 44 -4.15 -16.39 -0.87
C PRO A 44 -5.35 -15.65 -0.29
N LEU A 45 -5.32 -15.30 0.98
CA LEU A 45 -6.40 -14.55 1.64
C LEU A 45 -6.50 -13.12 1.12
N SER A 46 -5.37 -12.50 0.73
CA SER A 46 -5.40 -11.18 0.09
C SER A 46 -6.20 -11.23 -1.22
N LEU A 47 -5.94 -12.24 -2.04
CA LEU A 47 -6.67 -12.46 -3.29
C LEU A 47 -8.15 -12.75 -3.04
N LYS A 48 -8.45 -13.59 -2.05
CA LYS A 48 -9.82 -13.95 -1.69
C LYS A 48 -10.66 -12.74 -1.29
N TYR A 49 -10.17 -11.93 -0.37
CA TYR A 49 -10.96 -10.80 0.16
C TYR A 49 -11.00 -9.61 -0.81
N LEU A 50 -9.99 -9.39 -1.61
CA LEU A 50 -10.05 -8.40 -2.70
C LEU A 50 -11.11 -8.80 -3.73
N SER A 51 -11.11 -10.05 -4.17
CA SER A 51 -12.12 -10.54 -5.12
C SER A 51 -13.53 -10.47 -4.55
N ALA A 52 -13.70 -10.82 -3.28
CA ALA A 52 -15.00 -10.72 -2.60
C ALA A 52 -15.53 -9.28 -2.53
N ALA A 53 -14.63 -8.30 -2.49
CA ALA A 53 -14.98 -6.87 -2.48
C ALA A 53 -15.16 -6.30 -3.89
N GLY A 54 -15.05 -7.11 -4.94
CA GLY A 54 -15.18 -6.66 -6.33
C GLY A 54 -13.95 -5.94 -6.87
N ILE A 55 -12.81 -6.09 -6.21
CA ILE A 55 -11.55 -5.46 -6.63
C ILE A 55 -10.74 -6.46 -7.45
N THR A 56 -10.26 -6.02 -8.64
CA THR A 56 -9.46 -6.90 -9.50
C THR A 56 -8.15 -7.29 -8.85
N VAL A 57 -7.78 -8.56 -8.99
CA VAL A 57 -6.50 -9.10 -8.53
C VAL A 57 -5.54 -9.37 -9.69
N ALA A 58 -5.93 -9.02 -10.90
CA ALA A 58 -5.11 -9.22 -12.09
C ALA A 58 -3.80 -8.41 -11.98
N GLY A 59 -2.68 -9.08 -12.25
CA GLY A 59 -1.37 -8.44 -12.25
C GLY A 59 -0.72 -8.26 -10.87
N LEU A 60 -1.37 -8.64 -9.77
CA LEU A 60 -0.77 -8.56 -8.45
C LEU A 60 0.35 -9.59 -8.30
N GLN A 61 1.53 -9.13 -7.88
CA GLN A 61 2.72 -9.95 -7.73
C GLN A 61 3.53 -9.53 -6.51
N SER A 62 4.21 -10.50 -5.90
CA SER A 62 5.21 -10.22 -4.89
C SER A 62 6.54 -9.93 -5.60
N GLN A 63 7.09 -8.72 -5.41
CA GLN A 63 8.19 -8.19 -6.21
C GLN A 63 9.20 -7.45 -5.35
N SER A 64 10.47 -7.41 -5.82
CA SER A 64 11.50 -6.62 -5.18
C SER A 64 11.33 -5.13 -5.50
N TRP A 65 11.61 -4.29 -4.52
CA TRP A 65 11.66 -2.84 -4.74
C TRP A 65 12.71 -2.42 -5.78
N ASP A 66 13.74 -3.24 -6.01
CA ASP A 66 14.76 -2.98 -7.03
C ASP A 66 14.19 -2.98 -8.46
N GLU A 67 13.03 -3.55 -8.67
CA GLU A 67 12.36 -3.58 -9.98
C GLU A 67 11.66 -2.27 -10.32
N PHE A 68 11.58 -1.31 -9.38
CA PHE A 68 10.76 -0.10 -9.53
C PHE A 68 11.57 1.20 -9.63
N GLU A 69 12.87 1.14 -9.89
CA GLU A 69 13.71 2.34 -10.07
C GLU A 69 13.15 3.23 -11.20
N ASP A 70 12.81 2.63 -12.34
CA ASP A 70 12.26 3.36 -13.49
C ASP A 70 10.83 3.84 -13.29
N PHE A 71 10.11 3.29 -12.31
CA PHE A 71 8.78 3.76 -11.97
C PHE A 71 8.80 5.19 -11.44
N ALA A 72 9.87 5.57 -10.77
CA ALA A 72 10.09 6.91 -10.21
C ALA A 72 8.87 7.41 -9.41
N PRO A 73 8.53 6.74 -8.29
CA PRO A 73 7.35 7.12 -7.53
C PRO A 73 7.45 8.52 -6.93
N ASP A 74 6.34 9.25 -6.91
CA ASP A 74 6.24 10.54 -6.23
C ASP A 74 6.23 10.33 -4.71
N VAL A 75 5.60 9.25 -4.26
CA VAL A 75 5.42 8.92 -2.84
C VAL A 75 5.77 7.46 -2.61
N VAL A 76 6.53 7.20 -1.55
CA VAL A 76 6.82 5.85 -1.05
C VAL A 76 6.15 5.72 0.31
N VAL A 77 5.27 4.74 0.46
CA VAL A 77 4.50 4.49 1.68
C VAL A 77 4.91 3.13 2.25
N THR A 78 5.50 3.13 3.44
CA THR A 78 5.72 1.87 4.17
C THR A 78 4.48 1.52 4.97
N VAL A 79 4.04 0.27 4.89
CA VAL A 79 2.81 -0.18 5.55
C VAL A 79 3.04 -1.21 6.65
N CYS A 80 4.28 -1.62 6.87
CA CYS A 80 4.64 -2.43 8.03
C CYS A 80 5.84 -1.80 8.76
N ASP A 81 5.91 -2.03 10.07
CA ASP A 81 6.96 -1.42 10.91
C ASP A 81 8.36 -1.90 10.53
N SER A 82 8.50 -3.16 10.12
CA SER A 82 9.78 -3.71 9.65
C SER A 82 10.31 -2.95 8.43
N ALA A 83 9.44 -2.67 7.46
CA ALA A 83 9.82 -1.92 6.27
C ALA A 83 10.22 -0.48 6.60
N ALA A 84 9.55 0.15 7.57
CA ALA A 84 9.87 1.51 8.01
C ALA A 84 11.28 1.61 8.60
N GLY A 85 11.77 0.53 9.23
CA GLY A 85 13.10 0.47 9.83
C GLY A 85 14.21 0.04 8.87
N GLU A 86 13.89 -0.33 7.63
CA GLU A 86 14.87 -0.77 6.65
C GLU A 86 15.53 0.40 5.93
N SER A 87 16.78 0.19 5.48
CA SER A 87 17.47 1.17 4.66
C SER A 87 16.84 1.22 3.26
N CYS A 88 16.35 2.38 2.87
CA CYS A 88 15.74 2.57 1.55
C CYS A 88 16.80 2.57 0.43
N PRO A 89 16.47 2.07 -0.77
CA PRO A 89 17.33 2.24 -1.93
C PRO A 89 17.63 3.71 -2.23
N VAL A 90 18.82 3.97 -2.76
CA VAL A 90 19.26 5.33 -3.09
C VAL A 90 18.30 6.02 -4.08
N TRP A 91 17.73 5.26 -5.01
CA TRP A 91 16.81 5.79 -6.01
C TRP A 91 15.46 6.27 -5.44
N PHE A 92 15.17 5.98 -4.17
CA PHE A 92 14.00 6.57 -3.48
C PHE A 92 14.22 8.06 -3.13
N GLY A 93 15.43 8.58 -3.30
CA GLY A 93 15.91 9.85 -2.75
C GLY A 93 15.01 11.06 -2.91
N ASN A 94 14.34 11.21 -4.07
CA ASN A 94 13.45 12.35 -4.35
C ASN A 94 11.99 12.09 -4.03
N SER A 95 11.62 10.88 -3.67
CA SER A 95 10.24 10.54 -3.31
C SER A 95 9.92 11.06 -1.91
N ILE A 96 8.66 11.46 -1.71
CA ILE A 96 8.15 11.74 -0.36
C ILE A 96 7.96 10.39 0.32
N LYS A 97 8.53 10.23 1.52
CA LYS A 97 8.46 8.98 2.27
C LYS A 97 7.56 9.17 3.49
N VAL A 98 6.54 8.33 3.62
CA VAL A 98 5.64 8.33 4.77
C VAL A 98 5.41 6.90 5.25
N HIS A 99 5.05 6.76 6.53
CA HIS A 99 4.71 5.47 7.11
C HIS A 99 3.20 5.44 7.43
N TRP A 100 2.50 4.49 6.80
CA TRP A 100 1.08 4.22 7.02
C TRP A 100 0.93 2.82 7.61
N GLY A 101 1.34 2.64 8.86
CA GLY A 101 1.33 1.35 9.51
C GLY A 101 -0.04 0.68 9.51
N LEU A 102 -0.05 -0.62 9.23
CA LEU A 102 -1.22 -1.48 9.24
C LEU A 102 -0.91 -2.72 10.07
N SER A 103 -1.89 -3.16 10.87
CA SER A 103 -1.82 -4.48 11.49
C SER A 103 -1.93 -5.54 10.40
N ASP A 104 -1.17 -6.62 10.52
CA ASP A 104 -1.17 -7.69 9.51
C ASP A 104 -2.36 -8.63 9.70
N PRO A 105 -3.39 -8.55 8.84
CA PRO A 105 -4.57 -9.39 8.98
C PRO A 105 -4.28 -10.87 8.67
N SER A 106 -3.21 -11.16 7.94
CA SER A 106 -2.84 -12.53 7.58
C SER A 106 -2.27 -13.31 8.76
N LYS A 107 -1.91 -12.63 9.85
CA LYS A 107 -1.37 -13.24 11.07
C LYS A 107 -2.43 -13.46 12.15
N VAL A 108 -3.67 -13.07 11.92
CA VAL A 108 -4.76 -13.30 12.86
C VAL A 108 -5.07 -14.79 12.92
N GLU A 109 -5.06 -15.33 14.13
CA GLU A 109 -5.45 -16.71 14.41
C GLU A 109 -6.86 -16.71 14.99
N GLY A 110 -7.67 -17.69 14.59
CA GLY A 110 -9.04 -17.80 15.08
C GLY A 110 -9.97 -18.40 14.04
N THR A 111 -11.26 -18.09 14.18
CA THR A 111 -12.27 -18.58 13.25
C THR A 111 -12.16 -17.88 11.89
N GLU A 112 -12.75 -18.48 10.87
CA GLU A 112 -12.83 -17.87 9.53
C GLU A 112 -13.48 -16.49 9.59
N GLU A 113 -14.52 -16.31 10.43
CA GLU A 113 -15.17 -15.03 10.64
C GLU A 113 -14.25 -13.99 11.26
N GLU A 114 -13.46 -14.36 12.25
CA GLU A 114 -12.48 -13.46 12.88
C GLU A 114 -11.41 -13.02 11.91
N ILE A 115 -10.93 -13.93 11.07
CA ILE A 115 -9.96 -13.63 10.01
C ILE A 115 -10.58 -12.69 8.97
N ALA A 116 -11.82 -12.96 8.55
CA ALA A 116 -12.54 -12.10 7.61
C ALA A 116 -12.70 -10.68 8.15
N GLN A 117 -13.06 -10.54 9.42
CA GLN A 117 -13.18 -9.22 10.06
C GLN A 117 -11.85 -8.47 10.11
N ALA A 118 -10.73 -9.16 10.35
CA ALA A 118 -9.42 -8.55 10.34
C ALA A 118 -9.05 -8.00 8.95
N PHE A 119 -9.33 -8.76 7.88
CA PHE A 119 -9.12 -8.29 6.51
C PHE A 119 -10.04 -7.11 6.18
N GLN A 120 -11.31 -7.18 6.55
CA GLN A 120 -12.26 -6.09 6.31
C GLN A 120 -11.85 -4.80 7.02
N ALA A 121 -11.40 -4.89 8.27
CA ALA A 121 -10.93 -3.74 9.03
C ALA A 121 -9.67 -3.11 8.39
N CYS A 122 -8.72 -3.94 7.97
CA CYS A 122 -7.51 -3.48 7.28
C CYS A 122 -7.86 -2.79 5.96
N MET A 123 -8.71 -3.41 5.15
CA MET A 123 -9.14 -2.87 3.86
C MET A 123 -9.94 -1.57 4.02
N GLN A 124 -10.76 -1.48 5.07
CA GLN A 124 -11.52 -0.26 5.38
C GLN A 124 -10.59 0.91 5.71
N LEU A 125 -9.58 0.68 6.53
CA LEU A 125 -8.58 1.72 6.86
C LEU A 125 -7.82 2.17 5.61
N ILE A 126 -7.42 1.25 4.76
CA ILE A 126 -6.78 1.57 3.49
C ILE A 126 -7.72 2.43 2.63
N THR A 127 -8.98 2.05 2.54
CA THR A 127 -10.00 2.78 1.77
C THR A 127 -10.15 4.22 2.25
N GLU A 128 -10.19 4.43 3.55
CA GLU A 128 -10.28 5.78 4.14
C GLU A 128 -9.05 6.64 3.81
N ARG A 129 -7.87 6.06 3.93
CA ARG A 129 -6.61 6.74 3.58
C ARG A 129 -6.54 7.06 2.09
N VAL A 130 -6.97 6.15 1.24
CA VAL A 130 -6.99 6.35 -0.22
C VAL A 130 -7.96 7.44 -0.62
N ALA A 131 -9.10 7.55 0.05
CA ALA A 131 -10.06 8.63 -0.20
C ALA A 131 -9.42 10.01 0.02
N ILE A 132 -8.67 10.17 1.11
CA ILE A 132 -7.92 11.39 1.40
C ILE A 132 -6.85 11.61 0.34
N LEU A 133 -6.09 10.58 0.00
CA LEU A 133 -5.01 10.64 -0.98
C LEU A 133 -5.53 11.06 -2.37
N LYS A 134 -6.67 10.52 -2.77
CA LYS A 134 -7.32 10.87 -4.04
C LYS A 134 -7.69 12.36 -4.09
N ALA A 135 -8.30 12.88 -3.02
CA ALA A 135 -8.65 14.30 -2.92
C ALA A 135 -7.39 15.18 -2.98
N VAL A 136 -6.33 14.79 -2.29
CA VAL A 136 -5.04 15.49 -2.26
C VAL A 136 -4.38 15.48 -3.64
N ALA A 137 -4.41 14.35 -4.34
CA ALA A 137 -3.85 14.23 -5.68
C ALA A 137 -4.52 15.18 -6.68
N LEU A 138 -5.83 15.38 -6.55
CA LEU A 138 -6.60 16.28 -7.40
C LEU A 138 -6.28 17.76 -7.14
N GLN A 139 -5.81 18.10 -5.95
CA GLN A 139 -5.47 19.49 -5.57
C GLN A 139 -4.13 19.96 -6.11
N LYS A 140 -3.27 19.05 -6.57
CA LYS A 140 -1.93 19.36 -7.10
C LYS A 140 -1.11 20.21 -6.13
N LEU A 141 -1.05 19.81 -4.87
CA LEU A 141 -0.33 20.50 -3.80
C LEU A 141 1.17 20.53 -4.05
N GLY A 142 1.85 21.55 -3.47
CA GLY A 142 3.29 21.57 -3.39
C GLY A 142 3.82 20.45 -2.50
N ARG A 143 5.13 20.17 -2.58
CA ARG A 143 5.76 19.04 -1.87
C ARG A 143 5.52 19.06 -0.35
N ALA A 144 5.71 20.22 0.29
CA ALA A 144 5.54 20.34 1.75
C ALA A 144 4.09 20.12 2.18
N GLU A 145 3.15 20.69 1.43
CA GLU A 145 1.71 20.55 1.70
C GLU A 145 1.24 19.11 1.46
N LEU A 146 1.73 18.48 0.40
CA LEU A 146 1.46 17.09 0.09
C LEU A 146 1.96 16.18 1.20
N ARG A 147 3.19 16.36 1.67
CA ARG A 147 3.74 15.59 2.78
C ARG A 147 2.91 15.73 4.04
N ALA A 148 2.50 16.96 4.39
CA ALA A 148 1.67 17.20 5.57
C ALA A 148 0.32 16.48 5.48
N ALA A 149 -0.34 16.53 4.32
CA ALA A 149 -1.61 15.83 4.08
C ALA A 149 -1.44 14.31 4.19
N LEU A 150 -0.36 13.76 3.65
CA LEU A 150 -0.06 12.33 3.73
C LEU A 150 0.20 11.86 5.17
N LEU A 151 0.88 12.67 5.97
CA LEU A 151 1.11 12.37 7.39
C LEU A 151 -0.20 12.37 8.17
N GLN A 152 -1.12 13.29 7.87
CA GLN A 152 -2.45 13.31 8.50
C GLN A 152 -3.25 12.06 8.14
N ALA A 153 -3.22 11.63 6.89
CA ALA A 153 -3.89 10.39 6.46
C ALA A 153 -3.35 9.17 7.21
N GLY A 154 -2.05 9.12 7.44
CA GLY A 154 -1.41 8.05 8.20
C GLY A 154 -1.78 8.00 9.68
N ALA A 155 -2.34 9.08 10.21
CA ALA A 155 -2.77 9.16 11.61
C ALA A 155 -4.17 8.59 11.87
N LEU A 156 -4.88 8.16 10.84
CA LEU A 156 -6.21 7.53 10.98
C LEU A 156 -6.16 6.21 11.76
#